data_0d85d250dd7ee693ecd702967af7ee5d
#
_entry.id   0d85d250dd7ee693ecd702967af7ee5d
#
_cell.length_a   1.000
_cell.length_b   1.000
_cell.length_c   1.000
_cell.angle_alpha   90.00
_cell.angle_beta   90.00
_cell.angle_gamma   90.00
#
_symmetry.space_group_name_H-M   'P 1'
#
loop_
_entity.id
_entity.type
_entity.pdbx_description
1 polymer ?
#
loop_
_entity_poly.entity_id
_entity_poly.type
_entity_poly.pdbx_seq_one_letter_code
_entity_poly.pdbx_strand_id
1 'polypeptide(L)'
;MIVMAPRMHILIADKFEQSGQDGLKAAGCEVTYQPGLKDDALAQAVERLRPDVLVVRSTKVTEAILAAGALKLVVRAGAGYNTIDVAAASRRGIYVSNCPGKNSVAVAELAFALILALDRRIADNVVLLRQAQWNKAEFSKARGLFGRTLGLIGVGRIGREMIPRAKAFGMPVVAWSRSLTPEAARELGIEHRASPIEVARAADIVSVHVAANAQTGGLIDAHFFEAMRPGAYFINTSRAEVVDQVALGWAVRSNGVRAGLDVFANEPAGGAGDFADDIAKLPGVYGTHHIGASTDQAQEAIAAETVRIVKTFQKTGKVPNVVNIARATPATCALVVRHLDRPGVLASVLDLISAARINVQEMENIVFDGAQAAVAHINLETAPAADLLQQIKAANPNVLELSLIRLES
;
A
#
# COMPACT_ATOMS: atom_id res chain seq x y z
N MET A 1 27.78 16.24 30.81
CA MET A 1 26.33 16.40 30.65
C MET A 1 25.94 15.73 29.35
N ILE A 2 25.35 14.55 29.40
CA ILE A 2 24.89 13.83 28.19
C ILE A 2 23.69 14.64 27.70
N VAL A 3 23.85 15.37 26.60
CA VAL A 3 22.72 16.00 25.90
C VAL A 3 21.84 14.83 25.41
N MET A 4 20.77 14.55 26.14
CA MET A 4 19.76 13.60 25.65
C MET A 4 19.25 14.12 24.30
N ALA A 5 19.33 13.28 23.28
CA ALA A 5 18.74 13.63 21.99
C ALA A 5 17.27 14.05 22.21
N PRO A 6 16.78 15.09 21.53
CA PRO A 6 15.40 15.54 21.70
C PRO A 6 14.45 14.37 21.42
N ARG A 7 13.41 14.24 22.25
CA ARG A 7 12.40 13.19 22.08
C ARG A 7 11.73 13.38 20.72
N MET A 8 11.62 12.30 19.96
CA MET A 8 10.90 12.33 18.68
C MET A 8 9.44 12.75 18.90
N HIS A 9 9.01 13.82 18.26
CA HIS A 9 7.65 14.34 18.38
C HIS A 9 6.76 13.79 17.28
N ILE A 10 5.60 13.26 17.66
CA ILE A 10 4.63 12.62 16.78
C ILE A 10 3.31 13.34 16.88
N LEU A 11 2.81 13.83 15.74
CA LEU A 11 1.45 14.34 15.60
C LEU A 11 0.55 13.25 14.99
N ILE A 12 -0.52 12.89 15.69
CA ILE A 12 -1.55 11.98 15.20
C ILE A 12 -2.79 12.82 14.87
N ALA A 13 -3.12 12.91 13.59
CA ALA A 13 -4.17 13.80 13.07
C ALA A 13 -5.51 13.10 12.80
N ASP A 14 -5.56 11.78 12.85
CA ASP A 14 -6.77 10.97 12.66
C ASP A 14 -7.07 10.12 13.91
N LYS A 15 -8.27 9.52 13.93
CA LYS A 15 -8.61 8.51 14.95
C LYS A 15 -7.57 7.38 14.94
N PHE A 16 -7.00 7.09 16.08
CA PHE A 16 -5.96 6.09 16.26
C PHE A 16 -6.14 5.37 17.60
N GLU A 17 -5.84 4.07 17.62
CA GLU A 17 -6.11 3.22 18.77
C GLU A 17 -5.25 3.61 19.99
N GLN A 18 -5.82 3.49 21.19
CA GLN A 18 -5.14 3.87 22.43
C GLN A 18 -3.86 3.05 22.64
N SER A 19 -3.90 1.76 22.34
CA SER A 19 -2.74 0.86 22.39
C SER A 19 -1.56 1.37 21.56
N GLY A 20 -1.85 1.95 20.38
CA GLY A 20 -0.84 2.56 19.52
C GLY A 20 -0.25 3.83 20.13
N GLN A 21 -1.10 4.71 20.69
CA GLN A 21 -0.64 5.92 21.38
C GLN A 21 0.26 5.57 22.58
N ASP A 22 -0.14 4.60 23.38
CA ASP A 22 0.61 4.14 24.54
C ASP A 22 1.92 3.45 24.11
N GLY A 23 1.88 2.68 23.01
CA GLY A 23 3.06 2.04 22.42
C GLY A 23 4.11 3.07 21.94
N LEU A 24 3.68 4.20 21.38
CA LEU A 24 4.56 5.30 20.96
C LEU A 24 5.14 6.03 22.18
N LYS A 25 4.33 6.33 23.21
CA LYS A 25 4.80 6.93 24.47
C LYS A 25 5.80 6.01 25.18
N ALA A 26 5.51 4.70 25.26
CA ALA A 26 6.41 3.71 25.82
C ALA A 26 7.74 3.55 25.03
N ALA A 27 7.75 3.95 23.73
CA ALA A 27 8.97 4.07 22.95
C ALA A 27 9.78 5.33 23.26
N GLY A 28 9.33 6.19 24.17
CA GLY A 28 9.98 7.46 24.54
C GLY A 28 9.64 8.62 23.62
N CYS A 29 8.62 8.50 22.75
CA CYS A 29 8.17 9.56 21.88
C CYS A 29 7.28 10.57 22.66
N GLU A 30 7.32 11.83 22.24
CA GLU A 30 6.31 12.83 22.60
C GLU A 30 5.13 12.66 21.61
N VAL A 31 3.92 12.47 22.12
CA VAL A 31 2.74 12.20 21.29
C VAL A 31 1.70 13.27 21.48
N THR A 32 1.41 14.01 20.41
CA THR A 32 0.29 14.95 20.32
C THR A 32 -0.84 14.28 19.52
N TYR A 33 -1.98 14.04 20.19
CA TYR A 33 -3.17 13.45 19.58
C TYR A 33 -4.23 14.52 19.35
N GLN A 34 -4.48 14.87 18.10
CA GLN A 34 -5.47 15.85 17.67
C GLN A 34 -6.29 15.31 16.48
N PRO A 35 -7.20 14.34 16.72
CA PRO A 35 -7.98 13.75 15.65
C PRO A 35 -8.93 14.77 15.04
N GLY A 36 -9.04 14.72 13.70
CA GLY A 36 -9.92 15.61 12.94
C GLY A 36 -9.25 16.85 12.35
N LEU A 37 -7.94 17.04 12.55
CA LEU A 37 -7.18 18.06 11.83
C LEU A 37 -7.16 17.77 10.32
N LYS A 38 -7.53 18.77 9.51
CA LYS A 38 -7.58 18.67 8.06
C LYS A 38 -7.11 19.97 7.42
N ASP A 39 -6.69 19.90 6.17
CA ASP A 39 -6.38 21.02 5.31
C ASP A 39 -5.51 22.09 6.02
N ASP A 40 -5.92 23.35 6.02
CA ASP A 40 -5.16 24.45 6.61
C ASP A 40 -4.94 24.29 8.14
N ALA A 41 -5.90 23.71 8.86
CA ALA A 41 -5.75 23.47 10.31
C ALA A 41 -4.64 22.45 10.57
N LEU A 42 -4.49 21.43 9.72
CA LEU A 42 -3.39 20.48 9.82
C LEU A 42 -2.05 21.13 9.46
N ALA A 43 -2.01 21.97 8.41
CA ALA A 43 -0.80 22.70 8.05
C ALA A 43 -0.32 23.63 9.19
N GLN A 44 -1.22 24.40 9.78
CA GLN A 44 -0.92 25.26 10.94
C GLN A 44 -0.45 24.47 12.18
N ALA A 45 -1.04 23.29 12.40
CA ALA A 45 -0.61 22.42 13.49
C ALA A 45 0.82 21.88 13.25
N VAL A 46 1.15 21.47 12.03
CA VAL A 46 2.49 21.01 11.63
C VAL A 46 3.51 22.15 11.78
N GLU A 47 3.18 23.35 11.34
CA GLU A 47 4.05 24.55 11.48
C GLU A 47 4.33 24.87 12.94
N ARG A 48 3.28 24.94 13.76
CA ARG A 48 3.38 25.32 15.18
C ARG A 48 4.08 24.26 16.02
N LEU A 49 3.69 22.98 15.84
CA LEU A 49 4.15 21.88 16.67
C LEU A 49 5.50 21.31 16.22
N ARG A 50 5.86 21.52 14.95
CA ARG A 50 7.09 21.00 14.29
C ARG A 50 7.34 19.51 14.60
N PRO A 51 6.36 18.62 14.35
CA PRO A 51 6.54 17.21 14.64
C PRO A 51 7.59 16.58 13.69
N ASP A 52 8.29 15.56 14.16
CA ASP A 52 9.17 14.73 13.33
C ASP A 52 8.37 13.77 12.46
N VAL A 53 7.26 13.26 13.03
CA VAL A 53 6.40 12.23 12.38
C VAL A 53 4.95 12.70 12.40
N LEU A 54 4.30 12.59 11.24
CA LEU A 54 2.85 12.75 11.09
C LEU A 54 2.21 11.38 10.87
N VAL A 55 1.22 11.03 11.70
CA VAL A 55 0.41 9.82 11.55
C VAL A 55 -0.98 10.22 11.07
N VAL A 56 -1.39 9.69 9.92
CA VAL A 56 -2.72 9.90 9.32
C VAL A 56 -3.37 8.58 8.93
N ARG A 57 -4.69 8.57 8.86
CA ARG A 57 -5.47 7.41 8.39
C ARG A 57 -6.22 7.71 7.09
N SER A 58 -7.12 8.67 7.11
CA SER A 58 -7.94 9.08 5.96
C SER A 58 -7.71 10.54 5.56
N THR A 59 -7.07 11.31 6.40
CA THR A 59 -6.78 12.73 6.14
C THR A 59 -5.85 12.88 4.94
N LYS A 60 -6.20 13.81 4.06
CA LYS A 60 -5.40 14.16 2.89
C LYS A 60 -4.17 14.95 3.33
N VAL A 61 -2.99 14.52 2.90
CA VAL A 61 -1.72 15.19 3.15
C VAL A 61 -1.23 15.81 1.85
N THR A 62 -1.43 17.11 1.73
CA THR A 62 -1.09 17.90 0.54
C THR A 62 0.34 18.41 0.60
N GLU A 63 0.84 18.95 -0.52
CA GLU A 63 2.13 19.62 -0.57
C GLU A 63 2.24 20.76 0.45
N ALA A 64 1.16 21.53 0.69
CA ALA A 64 1.14 22.63 1.67
C ALA A 64 1.41 22.11 3.10
N ILE A 65 0.80 20.99 3.49
CA ILE A 65 1.02 20.35 4.79
C ILE A 65 2.47 19.87 4.93
N LEU A 66 3.00 19.23 3.87
CA LEU A 66 4.38 18.73 3.85
C LEU A 66 5.42 19.86 3.89
N ALA A 67 5.08 21.04 3.39
CA ALA A 67 5.94 22.22 3.39
C ALA A 67 5.88 23.03 4.70
N ALA A 68 4.86 22.84 5.52
CA ALA A 68 4.57 23.66 6.70
C ALA A 68 5.58 23.46 7.85
N GLY A 69 6.37 22.39 7.85
CA GLY A 69 7.30 22.09 8.94
C GLY A 69 8.50 21.27 8.52
N ALA A 70 9.16 20.66 9.50
CA ALA A 70 10.36 19.84 9.31
C ALA A 70 10.05 18.34 9.46
N LEU A 71 8.94 17.88 8.86
CA LEU A 71 8.55 16.47 8.85
C LEU A 71 9.67 15.60 8.26
N LYS A 72 9.95 14.47 8.90
CA LYS A 72 10.89 13.45 8.43
C LYS A 72 10.17 12.23 7.90
N LEU A 73 8.99 11.93 8.46
CA LEU A 73 8.22 10.73 8.15
C LEU A 73 6.71 11.02 8.22
N VAL A 74 5.98 10.56 7.21
CA VAL A 74 4.53 10.44 7.25
C VAL A 74 4.17 8.95 7.29
N VAL A 75 3.44 8.51 8.33
CA VAL A 75 2.93 7.14 8.44
C VAL A 75 1.44 7.14 8.11
N ARG A 76 1.09 6.47 7.03
CA ARG A 76 -0.30 6.16 6.76
C ARG A 76 -0.72 4.95 7.60
N ALA A 77 -1.50 5.15 8.63
CA ALA A 77 -2.08 4.09 9.47
C ALA A 77 -3.15 3.30 8.68
N GLY A 78 -2.69 2.39 7.82
CA GLY A 78 -3.45 1.55 6.93
C GLY A 78 -2.70 1.20 5.64
N ALA A 79 -3.33 0.46 4.72
CA ALA A 79 -2.63 -0.11 3.56
C ALA A 79 -2.53 0.85 2.35
N GLY A 80 -3.61 1.53 1.97
CA GLY A 80 -3.60 2.48 0.84
C GLY A 80 -2.98 3.82 1.27
N TYR A 81 -2.30 4.53 0.37
CA TYR A 81 -1.65 5.82 0.65
C TYR A 81 -1.94 6.89 -0.40
N ASN A 82 -2.99 6.71 -1.18
CA ASN A 82 -3.43 7.64 -2.23
C ASN A 82 -3.93 9.01 -1.68
N THR A 83 -4.12 9.13 -0.38
CA THR A 83 -4.43 10.41 0.30
C THR A 83 -3.19 11.27 0.57
N ILE A 84 -1.98 10.78 0.31
CA ILE A 84 -0.72 11.48 0.57
C ILE A 84 -0.09 11.89 -0.77
N ASP A 85 0.33 13.16 -0.90
CA ASP A 85 1.15 13.60 -2.02
C ASP A 85 2.58 13.05 -1.88
N VAL A 86 2.73 11.81 -2.38
CA VAL A 86 4.00 11.08 -2.32
C VAL A 86 5.10 11.76 -3.11
N ALA A 87 4.77 12.40 -4.23
CA ALA A 87 5.76 13.10 -5.06
C ALA A 87 6.31 14.35 -4.34
N ALA A 88 5.43 15.13 -3.71
CA ALA A 88 5.86 16.28 -2.91
C ALA A 88 6.68 15.86 -1.68
N ALA A 89 6.33 14.75 -1.02
CA ALA A 89 7.10 14.20 0.08
C ALA A 89 8.52 13.80 -0.40
N SER A 90 8.63 13.13 -1.55
CA SER A 90 9.91 12.71 -2.13
C SER A 90 10.83 13.90 -2.45
N ARG A 91 10.29 14.96 -3.06
CA ARG A 91 11.06 16.19 -3.33
C ARG A 91 11.63 16.86 -2.07
N ARG A 92 11.03 16.60 -0.92
CA ARG A 92 11.42 17.15 0.40
C ARG A 92 12.23 16.19 1.26
N GLY A 93 12.54 14.99 0.75
CA GLY A 93 13.24 13.97 1.53
C GLY A 93 12.42 13.44 2.72
N ILE A 94 11.09 13.57 2.66
CA ILE A 94 10.17 13.06 3.68
C ILE A 94 9.81 11.63 3.34
N TYR A 95 10.07 10.69 4.24
CA TYR A 95 9.63 9.31 4.07
C TYR A 95 8.12 9.20 4.14
N VAL A 96 7.54 8.37 3.28
CA VAL A 96 6.15 7.94 3.38
C VAL A 96 6.10 6.44 3.60
N SER A 97 5.46 6.02 4.68
CA SER A 97 5.30 4.61 5.04
C SER A 97 3.84 4.25 5.26
N ASN A 98 3.50 2.97 5.12
CA ASN A 98 2.15 2.46 5.33
C ASN A 98 2.17 1.15 6.15
N CYS A 99 0.98 0.60 6.44
CA CYS A 99 0.79 -0.64 7.19
C CYS A 99 0.23 -1.75 6.28
N PRO A 100 1.01 -2.32 5.35
CA PRO A 100 0.50 -3.24 4.36
C PRO A 100 0.11 -4.58 4.96
N GLY A 101 -1.08 -5.09 4.58
CA GLY A 101 -1.57 -6.40 4.96
C GLY A 101 -2.22 -6.50 6.33
N LYS A 102 -2.20 -5.45 7.14
CA LYS A 102 -2.77 -5.47 8.49
C LYS A 102 -4.31 -5.51 8.50
N ASN A 103 -4.92 -5.17 7.38
CA ASN A 103 -6.37 -5.24 7.16
C ASN A 103 -6.80 -6.38 6.22
N SER A 104 -5.90 -7.26 5.79
CA SER A 104 -6.21 -8.22 4.72
C SER A 104 -7.30 -9.21 5.10
N VAL A 105 -7.29 -9.69 6.34
CA VAL A 105 -8.32 -10.59 6.88
C VAL A 105 -9.68 -9.89 6.88
N ALA A 106 -9.76 -8.70 7.47
CA ALA A 106 -11.01 -7.95 7.59
C ALA A 106 -11.64 -7.63 6.21
N VAL A 107 -10.82 -7.24 5.22
CA VAL A 107 -11.30 -6.97 3.86
C VAL A 107 -11.82 -8.25 3.19
N ALA A 108 -11.13 -9.38 3.36
CA ALA A 108 -11.58 -10.66 2.82
C ALA A 108 -12.90 -11.12 3.48
N GLU A 109 -13.06 -10.89 4.77
CA GLU A 109 -14.31 -11.17 5.50
C GLU A 109 -15.47 -10.32 4.98
N LEU A 110 -15.25 -9.02 4.77
CA LEU A 110 -16.27 -8.15 4.19
C LEU A 110 -16.63 -8.57 2.75
N ALA A 111 -15.64 -8.95 1.93
CA ALA A 111 -15.88 -9.45 0.57
C ALA A 111 -16.76 -10.71 0.60
N PHE A 112 -16.50 -11.66 1.49
CA PHE A 112 -17.36 -12.84 1.69
C PHE A 112 -18.74 -12.49 2.25
N ALA A 113 -18.83 -11.52 3.16
CA ALA A 113 -20.11 -11.03 3.67
C ALA A 113 -20.98 -10.47 2.53
N LEU A 114 -20.40 -9.69 1.61
CA LEU A 114 -21.07 -9.17 0.43
C LEU A 114 -21.50 -10.30 -0.53
N ILE A 115 -20.65 -11.31 -0.77
CA ILE A 115 -21.00 -12.50 -1.57
C ILE A 115 -22.22 -13.21 -0.98
N LEU A 116 -22.20 -13.50 0.31
CA LEU A 116 -23.30 -14.17 1.02
C LEU A 116 -24.57 -13.32 1.05
N ALA A 117 -24.41 -12.02 1.29
CA ALA A 117 -25.52 -11.07 1.28
C ALA A 117 -26.21 -11.02 -0.09
N LEU A 118 -25.43 -10.99 -1.17
CA LEU A 118 -25.97 -11.04 -2.54
C LEU A 118 -26.67 -12.36 -2.82
N ASP A 119 -26.09 -13.51 -2.50
CA ASP A 119 -26.69 -14.82 -2.79
C ASP A 119 -28.03 -15.00 -2.10
N ARG A 120 -28.09 -14.67 -0.81
CA ARG A 120 -29.26 -14.87 0.02
C ARG A 120 -30.19 -13.65 0.10
N ARG A 121 -29.83 -12.54 -0.56
CA ARG A 121 -30.58 -11.28 -0.51
C ARG A 121 -30.87 -10.82 0.93
N ILE A 122 -29.84 -10.88 1.78
CA ILE A 122 -30.00 -10.67 3.23
C ILE A 122 -30.50 -9.26 3.52
N ALA A 123 -29.97 -8.23 2.84
CA ALA A 123 -30.39 -6.84 3.04
C ALA A 123 -31.88 -6.65 2.71
N ASP A 124 -32.33 -7.16 1.56
CA ASP A 124 -33.74 -7.07 1.16
C ASP A 124 -34.67 -7.79 2.17
N ASN A 125 -34.27 -8.99 2.63
CA ASN A 125 -35.02 -9.72 3.66
C ASN A 125 -35.17 -8.89 4.93
N VAL A 126 -34.10 -8.28 5.42
CA VAL A 126 -34.14 -7.46 6.65
C VAL A 126 -35.06 -6.25 6.46
N VAL A 127 -35.01 -5.59 5.30
CA VAL A 127 -35.87 -4.43 5.00
C VAL A 127 -37.35 -4.84 5.04
N LEU A 128 -37.74 -5.91 4.34
CA LEU A 128 -39.12 -6.35 4.28
C LEU A 128 -39.64 -6.83 5.65
N LEU A 129 -38.84 -7.58 6.42
CA LEU A 129 -39.23 -8.01 7.77
C LEU A 129 -39.44 -6.82 8.72
N ARG A 130 -38.60 -5.76 8.61
CA ARG A 130 -38.82 -4.51 9.38
C ARG A 130 -40.08 -3.76 8.98
N GLN A 131 -40.56 -3.96 7.75
CA GLN A 131 -41.85 -3.46 7.25
C GLN A 131 -43.01 -4.40 7.54
N ALA A 132 -42.85 -5.42 8.40
CA ALA A 132 -43.82 -6.46 8.72
C ALA A 132 -44.32 -7.23 7.48
N GLN A 133 -43.53 -7.37 6.45
CA GLN A 133 -43.85 -8.09 5.22
C GLN A 133 -43.17 -9.46 5.21
N TRP A 134 -43.92 -10.51 4.91
CA TRP A 134 -43.46 -11.89 4.81
C TRP A 134 -43.61 -12.39 3.38
N ASN A 135 -42.50 -12.73 2.72
CA ASN A 135 -42.51 -13.26 1.36
C ASN A 135 -41.48 -14.38 1.16
N LYS A 136 -41.77 -15.58 1.71
CA LYS A 136 -40.89 -16.75 1.61
C LYS A 136 -40.63 -17.16 0.15
N ALA A 137 -41.63 -17.09 -0.71
CA ALA A 137 -41.53 -17.52 -2.11
C ALA A 137 -40.51 -16.71 -2.91
N GLU A 138 -40.46 -15.39 -2.71
CA GLU A 138 -39.52 -14.49 -3.36
C GLU A 138 -38.07 -14.79 -2.95
N PHE A 139 -37.82 -15.10 -1.69
CA PHE A 139 -36.46 -15.31 -1.16
C PHE A 139 -35.99 -16.77 -1.20
N SER A 140 -36.82 -17.70 -1.71
CA SER A 140 -36.45 -19.12 -1.88
C SER A 140 -35.68 -19.42 -3.17
N LYS A 141 -35.13 -18.41 -3.86
CA LYS A 141 -34.51 -18.51 -5.19
C LYS A 141 -32.97 -18.42 -5.17
N ALA A 142 -32.34 -18.53 -4.01
CA ALA A 142 -30.87 -18.47 -3.89
C ALA A 142 -30.20 -19.68 -4.58
N ARG A 143 -29.06 -19.46 -5.23
CA ARG A 143 -28.30 -20.52 -5.91
C ARG A 143 -27.37 -21.30 -4.98
N GLY A 144 -26.93 -20.68 -3.88
CA GLY A 144 -25.88 -21.20 -3.01
C GLY A 144 -24.47 -20.96 -3.58
N LEU A 145 -23.44 -21.23 -2.77
CA LEU A 145 -22.04 -20.99 -3.15
C LEU A 145 -21.27 -22.27 -3.48
N PHE A 146 -21.66 -23.40 -2.91
CA PHE A 146 -20.99 -24.68 -3.12
C PHE A 146 -20.90 -25.07 -4.61
N GLY A 147 -19.69 -25.37 -5.06
CA GLY A 147 -19.41 -25.72 -6.46
C GLY A 147 -19.34 -24.53 -7.43
N ARG A 148 -19.69 -23.30 -7.01
CA ARG A 148 -19.55 -22.11 -7.86
C ARG A 148 -18.11 -21.64 -7.87
N THR A 149 -17.63 -21.21 -9.04
CA THR A 149 -16.26 -20.75 -9.23
C THR A 149 -16.09 -19.31 -8.75
N LEU A 150 -15.15 -19.10 -7.82
CA LEU A 150 -14.68 -17.77 -7.46
C LEU A 150 -13.52 -17.35 -8.37
N GLY A 151 -13.66 -16.22 -9.06
CA GLY A 151 -12.62 -15.56 -9.82
C GLY A 151 -11.95 -14.46 -9.00
N LEU A 152 -10.63 -14.47 -8.88
CA LEU A 152 -9.86 -13.44 -8.20
C LEU A 152 -9.08 -12.59 -9.20
N ILE A 153 -9.31 -11.28 -9.18
CA ILE A 153 -8.49 -10.30 -9.89
C ILE A 153 -7.53 -9.67 -8.86
N GLY A 154 -6.29 -10.17 -8.86
CA GLY A 154 -5.28 -9.82 -7.86
C GLY A 154 -5.13 -10.85 -6.74
N VAL A 155 -3.96 -11.51 -6.69
CA VAL A 155 -3.58 -12.51 -5.67
C VAL A 155 -2.49 -11.93 -4.75
N GLY A 156 -2.71 -10.67 -4.34
CA GLY A 156 -1.95 -10.03 -3.28
C GLY A 156 -2.33 -10.53 -1.90
N ARG A 157 -2.07 -9.75 -0.86
CA ARG A 157 -2.35 -10.14 0.54
C ARG A 157 -3.83 -10.47 0.77
N ILE A 158 -4.75 -9.62 0.26
CA ILE A 158 -6.20 -9.85 0.39
C ILE A 158 -6.66 -11.05 -0.46
N GLY A 159 -6.24 -11.11 -1.73
CA GLY A 159 -6.61 -12.24 -2.59
C GLY A 159 -6.17 -13.60 -2.03
N ARG A 160 -5.02 -13.65 -1.36
CA ARG A 160 -4.56 -14.87 -0.65
C ARG A 160 -5.46 -15.23 0.53
N GLU A 161 -6.01 -14.26 1.24
CA GLU A 161 -7.00 -14.51 2.31
C GLU A 161 -8.35 -14.97 1.78
N MET A 162 -8.69 -14.64 0.54
CA MET A 162 -9.93 -15.13 -0.11
C MET A 162 -9.86 -16.64 -0.41
N ILE A 163 -8.69 -17.17 -0.76
CA ILE A 163 -8.51 -18.56 -1.20
C ILE A 163 -8.96 -19.58 -0.14
N PRO A 164 -8.45 -19.57 1.11
CA PRO A 164 -8.88 -20.55 2.12
C PRO A 164 -10.35 -20.42 2.46
N ARG A 165 -10.90 -19.20 2.44
CA ARG A 165 -12.33 -18.96 2.66
C ARG A 165 -13.19 -19.58 1.56
N ALA A 166 -12.81 -19.36 0.28
CA ALA A 166 -13.47 -19.99 -0.86
C ALA A 166 -13.45 -21.53 -0.77
N LYS A 167 -12.30 -22.10 -0.45
CA LYS A 167 -12.15 -23.55 -0.28
C LYS A 167 -13.05 -24.09 0.84
N ALA A 168 -13.18 -23.36 1.96
CA ALA A 168 -14.08 -23.74 3.05
C ALA A 168 -15.57 -23.75 2.64
N PHE A 169 -15.94 -22.92 1.66
CA PHE A 169 -17.28 -22.93 1.04
C PHE A 169 -17.41 -23.93 -0.13
N GLY A 170 -16.39 -24.75 -0.39
CA GLY A 170 -16.41 -25.70 -1.50
C GLY A 170 -16.39 -25.05 -2.87
N MET A 171 -15.81 -23.85 -3.00
CA MET A 171 -15.75 -23.09 -4.25
C MET A 171 -14.38 -23.31 -4.93
N PRO A 172 -14.35 -23.80 -6.20
CA PRO A 172 -13.15 -23.73 -7.01
C PRO A 172 -12.70 -22.28 -7.20
N VAL A 173 -11.38 -22.05 -7.27
CA VAL A 173 -10.82 -20.71 -7.46
C VAL A 173 -10.02 -20.61 -8.73
N VAL A 174 -10.35 -19.64 -9.58
CA VAL A 174 -9.54 -19.23 -10.74
C VAL A 174 -9.00 -17.83 -10.47
N ALA A 175 -7.78 -17.51 -10.93
CA ALA A 175 -7.21 -16.22 -10.62
C ALA A 175 -6.30 -15.67 -11.70
N TRP A 176 -6.27 -14.35 -11.77
CA TRP A 176 -5.26 -13.58 -12.48
C TRP A 176 -4.60 -12.56 -11.53
N SER A 177 -3.29 -12.44 -11.67
CA SER A 177 -2.53 -11.33 -11.09
C SER A 177 -1.27 -11.11 -11.91
N ARG A 178 -0.80 -9.88 -12.02
CA ARG A 178 0.36 -9.52 -12.84
C ARG A 178 1.61 -10.37 -12.57
N SER A 179 1.82 -10.79 -11.34
CA SER A 179 2.97 -11.60 -10.90
C SER A 179 2.63 -13.04 -10.55
N LEU A 180 1.39 -13.48 -10.80
CA LEU A 180 0.99 -14.86 -10.55
C LEU A 180 1.45 -15.72 -11.73
N THR A 181 2.33 -16.68 -11.45
CA THR A 181 2.70 -17.70 -12.44
C THR A 181 1.81 -18.94 -12.30
N PRO A 182 1.72 -19.80 -13.34
CA PRO A 182 1.01 -21.07 -13.24
C PRO A 182 1.52 -21.98 -12.11
N GLU A 183 2.84 -21.95 -11.83
CA GLU A 183 3.48 -22.69 -10.74
C GLU A 183 2.99 -22.19 -9.38
N ALA A 184 3.06 -20.88 -9.15
CA ALA A 184 2.59 -20.26 -7.90
C ALA A 184 1.08 -20.46 -7.69
N ALA A 185 0.29 -20.49 -8.75
CA ALA A 185 -1.14 -20.80 -8.65
C ALA A 185 -1.38 -22.24 -8.21
N ARG A 186 -0.62 -23.21 -8.77
CA ARG A 186 -0.68 -24.62 -8.36
C ARG A 186 -0.30 -24.83 -6.89
N GLU A 187 0.72 -24.14 -6.40
CA GLU A 187 1.12 -24.17 -5.00
C GLU A 187 0.01 -23.66 -4.07
N LEU A 188 -0.73 -22.64 -4.51
CA LEU A 188 -1.91 -22.12 -3.80
C LEU A 188 -3.14 -23.02 -3.95
N GLY A 189 -3.08 -24.03 -4.82
CA GLY A 189 -4.20 -24.93 -5.16
C GLY A 189 -5.36 -24.17 -5.80
N ILE A 190 -5.04 -23.29 -6.76
CA ILE A 190 -5.97 -22.50 -7.57
C ILE A 190 -5.58 -22.59 -9.05
N GLU A 191 -6.47 -22.22 -9.94
CA GLU A 191 -6.22 -22.25 -11.37
C GLU A 191 -5.78 -20.86 -11.88
N HIS A 192 -4.67 -20.82 -12.61
CA HIS A 192 -4.17 -19.60 -13.26
C HIS A 192 -4.99 -19.27 -14.50
N ARG A 193 -5.24 -17.97 -14.72
CA ARG A 193 -5.75 -17.38 -15.95
C ARG A 193 -4.78 -16.33 -16.49
N ALA A 194 -4.63 -16.27 -17.82
CA ALA A 194 -3.67 -15.37 -18.46
C ALA A 194 -4.14 -13.89 -18.46
N SER A 195 -5.44 -13.64 -18.28
CA SER A 195 -6.00 -12.29 -18.29
C SER A 195 -7.20 -12.14 -17.36
N PRO A 196 -7.55 -10.88 -16.96
CA PRO A 196 -8.79 -10.60 -16.24
C PRO A 196 -10.05 -11.11 -16.99
N ILE A 197 -10.09 -10.96 -18.30
CA ILE A 197 -11.23 -11.40 -19.14
C ILE A 197 -11.43 -12.91 -19.07
N GLU A 198 -10.34 -13.69 -19.03
CA GLU A 198 -10.44 -15.14 -18.87
C GLU A 198 -10.99 -15.53 -17.49
N VAL A 199 -10.67 -14.77 -16.46
CA VAL A 199 -11.29 -14.93 -15.12
C VAL A 199 -12.78 -14.64 -15.21
N ALA A 200 -13.18 -13.53 -15.85
CA ALA A 200 -14.59 -13.17 -16.01
C ALA A 200 -15.43 -14.27 -16.68
N ARG A 201 -14.90 -14.88 -17.75
CA ARG A 201 -15.56 -15.99 -18.47
C ARG A 201 -15.69 -17.27 -17.64
N ALA A 202 -14.69 -17.54 -16.79
CA ALA A 202 -14.63 -18.79 -16.03
C ALA A 202 -15.40 -18.74 -14.71
N ALA A 203 -15.63 -17.56 -14.16
CA ALA A 203 -16.14 -17.40 -12.80
C ALA A 203 -17.66 -17.15 -12.72
N ASP A 204 -18.29 -17.68 -11.68
CA ASP A 204 -19.66 -17.33 -11.28
C ASP A 204 -19.69 -16.12 -10.35
N ILE A 205 -18.58 -15.85 -9.68
CA ILE A 205 -18.40 -14.75 -8.73
C ILE A 205 -17.00 -14.19 -8.98
N VAL A 206 -16.87 -12.90 -9.24
CA VAL A 206 -15.59 -12.23 -9.39
C VAL A 206 -15.35 -11.27 -8.25
N SER A 207 -14.17 -11.32 -7.64
CA SER A 207 -13.75 -10.40 -6.58
C SER A 207 -12.44 -9.72 -6.92
N VAL A 208 -12.41 -8.36 -6.80
CA VAL A 208 -11.30 -7.53 -7.23
C VAL A 208 -10.46 -7.09 -6.02
N HIS A 209 -9.16 -7.37 -6.07
CA HIS A 209 -8.19 -7.12 -5.00
C HIS A 209 -6.87 -6.55 -5.53
N VAL A 210 -6.94 -5.61 -6.46
CA VAL A 210 -5.78 -4.88 -7.01
C VAL A 210 -5.70 -3.46 -6.44
N ALA A 211 -4.49 -2.93 -6.32
CA ALA A 211 -4.29 -1.54 -5.94
C ALA A 211 -4.58 -0.61 -7.13
N ALA A 212 -5.12 0.59 -6.89
CA ALA A 212 -5.27 1.61 -7.93
C ALA A 212 -3.90 2.26 -8.24
N ASN A 213 -3.55 2.28 -9.51
CA ASN A 213 -2.38 2.96 -10.07
C ASN A 213 -2.60 3.17 -11.59
N ALA A 214 -1.64 3.79 -12.27
CA ALA A 214 -1.75 4.08 -13.71
C ALA A 214 -1.98 2.83 -14.59
N GLN A 215 -1.61 1.62 -14.14
CA GLN A 215 -1.77 0.38 -14.88
C GLN A 215 -3.07 -0.36 -14.56
N THR A 216 -3.75 -0.01 -13.47
CA THR A 216 -4.96 -0.68 -12.99
C THR A 216 -6.19 0.22 -13.01
N GLY A 217 -6.03 1.52 -13.29
CA GLY A 217 -7.15 2.41 -13.55
C GLY A 217 -7.95 1.92 -14.74
N GLY A 218 -9.26 1.70 -14.56
CA GLY A 218 -10.15 1.17 -15.60
C GLY A 218 -9.85 -0.26 -16.06
N LEU A 219 -9.10 -1.05 -15.28
CA LEU A 219 -8.79 -2.46 -15.60
C LEU A 219 -10.04 -3.31 -15.80
N ILE A 220 -11.10 -3.01 -15.08
CA ILE A 220 -12.40 -3.66 -15.15
C ILE A 220 -13.31 -2.78 -15.99
N ASP A 221 -13.26 -2.98 -17.28
CA ASP A 221 -13.93 -2.19 -18.32
C ASP A 221 -15.21 -2.86 -18.86
N ALA A 222 -15.79 -2.28 -19.90
CA ALA A 222 -16.98 -2.82 -20.57
C ALA A 222 -16.75 -4.24 -21.12
N HIS A 223 -15.59 -4.50 -21.72
CA HIS A 223 -15.28 -5.83 -22.28
C HIS A 223 -15.18 -6.89 -21.18
N PHE A 224 -14.69 -6.51 -20.01
CA PHE A 224 -14.69 -7.41 -18.86
C PHE A 224 -16.12 -7.78 -18.44
N PHE A 225 -17.02 -6.80 -18.33
CA PHE A 225 -18.41 -7.05 -17.94
C PHE A 225 -19.20 -7.82 -19.00
N GLU A 226 -18.95 -7.58 -20.29
CA GLU A 226 -19.51 -8.37 -21.39
C GLU A 226 -19.08 -9.84 -21.33
N ALA A 227 -17.84 -10.11 -20.86
CA ALA A 227 -17.31 -11.45 -20.73
C ALA A 227 -17.84 -12.20 -19.49
N MET A 228 -18.44 -11.50 -18.52
CA MET A 228 -19.01 -12.12 -17.32
C MET A 228 -20.24 -12.96 -17.67
N ARG A 229 -20.40 -14.06 -16.96
CA ARG A 229 -21.60 -14.91 -17.08
C ARG A 229 -22.86 -14.15 -16.68
N PRO A 230 -23.98 -14.32 -17.38
CA PRO A 230 -25.26 -13.76 -16.97
C PRO A 230 -25.61 -14.15 -15.51
N GLY A 231 -25.99 -13.16 -14.71
CA GLY A 231 -26.33 -13.36 -13.30
C GLY A 231 -25.14 -13.69 -12.40
N ALA A 232 -23.91 -13.45 -12.86
CA ALA A 232 -22.71 -13.54 -12.02
C ALA A 232 -22.68 -12.46 -10.94
N TYR A 233 -21.86 -12.66 -9.91
CA TYR A 233 -21.64 -11.65 -8.86
C TYR A 233 -20.31 -10.96 -9.09
N PHE A 234 -20.29 -9.65 -8.84
CA PHE A 234 -19.10 -8.80 -8.91
C PHE A 234 -18.85 -8.13 -7.57
N ILE A 235 -17.66 -8.29 -7.01
CA ILE A 235 -17.29 -7.73 -5.70
C ILE A 235 -16.10 -6.79 -5.87
N ASN A 236 -16.24 -5.56 -5.38
CA ASN A 236 -15.15 -4.61 -5.30
C ASN A 236 -15.01 -4.04 -3.89
N THR A 237 -14.00 -4.49 -3.17
CA THR A 237 -13.55 -3.98 -1.88
C THR A 237 -12.14 -3.37 -1.97
N SER A 238 -11.72 -3.01 -3.20
CA SER A 238 -10.39 -2.45 -3.45
C SER A 238 -10.44 -0.92 -3.64
N ARG A 239 -10.63 -0.44 -4.87
CA ARG A 239 -10.75 0.98 -5.22
C ARG A 239 -11.75 1.16 -6.36
N ALA A 240 -12.47 2.27 -6.33
CA ALA A 240 -13.46 2.58 -7.37
C ALA A 240 -12.80 2.82 -8.74
N GLU A 241 -11.66 3.48 -8.77
CA GLU A 241 -10.93 3.85 -9.99
C GLU A 241 -10.48 2.66 -10.84
N VAL A 242 -10.49 1.46 -10.26
CA VAL A 242 -10.16 0.22 -10.99
C VAL A 242 -11.29 -0.22 -11.92
N VAL A 243 -12.50 0.26 -11.68
CA VAL A 243 -13.74 -0.20 -12.33
C VAL A 243 -14.38 0.93 -13.13
N ASP A 244 -14.73 0.63 -14.38
CA ASP A 244 -15.67 1.45 -15.13
C ASP A 244 -17.08 1.28 -14.54
N GLN A 245 -17.49 2.26 -13.71
CA GLN A 245 -18.76 2.22 -12.99
C GLN A 245 -19.97 2.33 -13.94
N VAL A 246 -19.81 2.95 -15.11
CA VAL A 246 -20.87 3.04 -16.13
C VAL A 246 -21.10 1.66 -16.73
N ALA A 247 -20.02 0.97 -17.10
CA ALA A 247 -20.07 -0.39 -17.63
C ALA A 247 -20.64 -1.38 -16.59
N LEU A 248 -20.27 -1.24 -15.31
CA LEU A 248 -20.88 -2.04 -14.23
C LEU A 248 -22.40 -1.79 -14.14
N GLY A 249 -22.83 -0.52 -14.20
CA GLY A 249 -24.24 -0.18 -14.19
C GLY A 249 -25.02 -0.78 -15.37
N TRP A 250 -24.40 -0.86 -16.54
CA TRP A 250 -24.95 -1.59 -17.69
C TRP A 250 -25.06 -3.10 -17.40
N ALA A 251 -24.00 -3.72 -16.91
CA ALA A 251 -23.98 -5.16 -16.59
C ALA A 251 -25.04 -5.56 -15.56
N VAL A 252 -25.28 -4.72 -14.57
CA VAL A 252 -26.36 -4.94 -13.58
C VAL A 252 -27.72 -4.90 -14.24
N ARG A 253 -27.99 -3.89 -15.09
CA ARG A 253 -29.31 -3.73 -15.74
C ARG A 253 -29.57 -4.73 -16.85
N SER A 254 -28.56 -5.03 -17.67
CA SER A 254 -28.74 -5.75 -18.95
C SER A 254 -28.30 -7.22 -18.90
N ASN A 255 -27.32 -7.56 -18.04
CA ASN A 255 -26.76 -8.92 -17.93
C ASN A 255 -27.11 -9.59 -16.58
N GLY A 256 -27.90 -8.92 -15.74
CA GLY A 256 -28.33 -9.44 -14.43
C GLY A 256 -27.19 -9.64 -13.44
N VAL A 257 -26.04 -9.02 -13.66
CA VAL A 257 -24.92 -9.03 -12.71
C VAL A 257 -25.38 -8.43 -11.39
N ARG A 258 -25.00 -9.04 -10.28
CA ARG A 258 -25.25 -8.49 -8.94
C ARG A 258 -23.92 -8.00 -8.35
N ALA A 259 -23.92 -6.82 -7.77
CA ALA A 259 -22.69 -6.20 -7.31
C ALA A 259 -22.64 -5.99 -5.79
N GLY A 260 -21.52 -6.30 -5.18
CA GLY A 260 -21.17 -5.99 -3.79
C GLY A 260 -20.01 -4.99 -3.77
N LEU A 261 -20.27 -3.76 -3.30
CA LEU A 261 -19.32 -2.66 -3.39
C LEU A 261 -19.02 -2.09 -2.00
N ASP A 262 -17.75 -1.98 -1.63
CA ASP A 262 -17.30 -1.24 -0.45
C ASP A 262 -16.75 0.14 -0.82
N VAL A 263 -16.57 0.40 -2.12
CA VAL A 263 -15.94 1.62 -2.65
C VAL A 263 -16.73 2.16 -3.83
N PHE A 264 -16.81 3.49 -3.94
CA PHE A 264 -17.61 4.21 -4.94
C PHE A 264 -16.81 5.39 -5.52
N ALA A 265 -17.10 5.77 -6.77
CA ALA A 265 -16.42 6.88 -7.42
C ALA A 265 -16.69 8.24 -6.74
N ASN A 266 -17.87 8.41 -6.16
CA ASN A 266 -18.32 9.66 -5.55
C ASN A 266 -18.38 9.58 -4.01
N GLU A 267 -17.38 8.94 -3.38
CA GLU A 267 -17.31 8.88 -1.92
C GLU A 267 -17.17 10.28 -1.32
N PRO A 268 -17.94 10.61 -0.25
CA PRO A 268 -17.75 11.85 0.48
C PRO A 268 -16.31 11.96 1.04
N ALA A 269 -15.73 13.15 0.95
CA ALA A 269 -14.37 13.42 1.46
C ALA A 269 -14.23 13.32 2.99
N GLY A 270 -15.34 13.12 3.71
CA GLY A 270 -15.39 13.02 5.18
C GLY A 270 -15.98 11.69 5.63
N GLY A 271 -16.00 11.46 6.96
CA GLY A 271 -16.58 10.25 7.56
C GLY A 271 -18.12 10.20 7.52
N ALA A 272 -18.78 11.31 7.15
CA ALA A 272 -20.23 11.43 6.92
C ALA A 272 -20.48 12.55 5.90
N GLY A 273 -21.53 12.41 5.11
CA GLY A 273 -21.92 13.37 4.11
C GLY A 273 -23.05 12.85 3.24
N ASP A 274 -23.60 13.72 2.40
CA ASP A 274 -24.55 13.29 1.37
C ASP A 274 -23.83 12.39 0.35
N PHE A 275 -24.51 11.30 0.00
CA PHE A 275 -24.00 10.33 -0.96
C PHE A 275 -25.00 10.16 -2.09
N ALA A 276 -24.61 10.62 -3.27
CA ALA A 276 -25.43 10.57 -4.48
C ALA A 276 -24.67 9.80 -5.57
N ASP A 277 -24.74 8.47 -5.51
CA ASP A 277 -24.19 7.60 -6.54
C ASP A 277 -25.32 6.69 -7.07
N ASP A 278 -25.61 6.80 -8.36
CA ASP A 278 -26.74 6.12 -8.98
C ASP A 278 -26.57 4.59 -9.01
N ILE A 279 -25.34 4.10 -8.99
CA ILE A 279 -25.10 2.65 -8.95
C ILE A 279 -25.57 2.03 -7.63
N ALA A 280 -25.46 2.75 -6.52
CA ALA A 280 -25.90 2.28 -5.21
C ALA A 280 -27.41 2.12 -5.11
N LYS A 281 -28.18 2.77 -5.99
CA LYS A 281 -29.64 2.71 -6.05
C LYS A 281 -30.16 1.55 -6.90
N LEU A 282 -29.26 0.87 -7.66
CA LEU A 282 -29.70 -0.18 -8.56
C LEU A 282 -30.11 -1.45 -7.79
N PRO A 283 -31.25 -2.05 -8.14
CA PRO A 283 -31.62 -3.37 -7.62
C PRO A 283 -30.49 -4.39 -7.92
N GLY A 284 -30.10 -5.17 -6.91
CA GLY A 284 -29.00 -6.14 -7.05
C GLY A 284 -27.61 -5.57 -6.74
N VAL A 285 -27.51 -4.30 -6.37
CA VAL A 285 -26.28 -3.69 -5.83
C VAL A 285 -26.40 -3.56 -4.32
N TYR A 286 -25.46 -4.13 -3.58
CA TYR A 286 -25.33 -3.98 -2.14
C TYR A 286 -24.03 -3.24 -1.82
N GLY A 287 -24.13 -2.18 -1.03
CA GLY A 287 -22.99 -1.32 -0.70
C GLY A 287 -22.68 -1.25 0.78
N THR A 288 -21.43 -0.97 1.09
CA THR A 288 -20.94 -0.61 2.42
C THR A 288 -20.11 0.68 2.33
N HIS A 289 -19.91 1.37 3.44
CA HIS A 289 -19.36 2.72 3.50
C HIS A 289 -17.83 2.73 3.61
N HIS A 290 -17.13 2.04 2.73
CA HIS A 290 -15.65 1.90 2.70
C HIS A 290 -15.11 1.44 4.07
N ILE A 291 -15.67 0.36 4.58
CA ILE A 291 -15.41 -0.16 5.93
C ILE A 291 -14.56 -1.44 5.95
N GLY A 292 -14.00 -1.85 4.80
CA GLY A 292 -13.23 -3.10 4.68
C GLY A 292 -12.11 -3.26 5.72
N ALA A 293 -11.52 -2.16 6.18
CA ALA A 293 -10.49 -2.17 7.23
C ALA A 293 -11.03 -1.83 8.63
N SER A 294 -12.34 -1.65 8.79
CA SER A 294 -12.94 -1.10 10.02
C SER A 294 -13.37 -2.18 11.01
N THR A 295 -12.44 -3.03 11.41
CA THR A 295 -12.60 -3.99 12.51
C THR A 295 -11.59 -3.68 13.62
N ASP A 296 -11.92 -3.97 14.88
CA ASP A 296 -11.02 -3.74 16.02
C ASP A 296 -9.68 -4.46 15.82
N GLN A 297 -9.70 -5.71 15.36
CA GLN A 297 -8.50 -6.49 15.08
C GLN A 297 -7.59 -5.84 14.02
N ALA A 298 -8.18 -5.32 12.94
CA ALA A 298 -7.41 -4.64 11.90
C ALA A 298 -6.83 -3.32 12.42
N GLN A 299 -7.60 -2.56 13.20
CA GLN A 299 -7.15 -1.29 13.77
C GLN A 299 -6.01 -1.50 14.78
N GLU A 300 -6.12 -2.49 15.66
CA GLU A 300 -5.05 -2.87 16.59
C GLU A 300 -3.79 -3.33 15.86
N ALA A 301 -3.92 -4.15 14.82
CA ALA A 301 -2.79 -4.60 14.01
C ALA A 301 -2.11 -3.44 13.24
N ILE A 302 -2.88 -2.45 12.78
CA ILE A 302 -2.40 -1.23 12.15
C ILE A 302 -1.66 -0.36 13.18
N ALA A 303 -2.22 -0.20 14.38
CA ALA A 303 -1.61 0.57 15.45
C ALA A 303 -0.26 -0.05 15.88
N ALA A 304 -0.21 -1.35 16.08
CA ALA A 304 1.03 -2.07 16.40
C ALA A 304 2.10 -1.92 15.30
N GLU A 305 1.69 -1.97 14.02
CA GLU A 305 2.61 -1.76 12.89
C GLU A 305 3.12 -0.33 12.82
N THR A 306 2.26 0.67 13.05
CA THR A 306 2.66 2.08 13.13
C THR A 306 3.72 2.28 14.22
N VAL A 307 3.50 1.70 15.41
CA VAL A 307 4.48 1.73 16.50
C VAL A 307 5.80 1.07 16.09
N ARG A 308 5.75 -0.07 15.39
CA ARG A 308 6.96 -0.76 14.88
C ARG A 308 7.73 0.11 13.89
N ILE A 309 7.04 0.77 12.95
CA ILE A 309 7.65 1.67 11.96
C ILE A 309 8.39 2.81 12.68
N VAL A 310 7.71 3.51 13.58
CA VAL A 310 8.29 4.64 14.31
C VAL A 310 9.46 4.23 15.20
N LYS A 311 9.33 3.12 15.93
CA LYS A 311 10.43 2.56 16.76
C LYS A 311 11.66 2.20 15.93
N THR A 312 11.48 1.61 14.75
CA THR A 312 12.58 1.26 13.86
C THR A 312 13.25 2.52 13.34
N PHE A 313 12.47 3.50 12.89
CA PHE A 313 13.00 4.78 12.43
C PHE A 313 13.78 5.51 13.53
N GLN A 314 13.24 5.59 14.74
CA GLN A 314 13.90 6.22 15.90
C GLN A 314 15.25 5.57 16.23
N LYS A 315 15.32 4.23 16.16
CA LYS A 315 16.52 3.48 16.56
C LYS A 315 17.58 3.40 15.49
N THR A 316 17.21 3.37 14.23
CA THR A 316 18.10 3.00 13.12
C THR A 316 18.15 4.02 11.99
N GLY A 317 17.27 5.02 11.97
CA GLY A 317 17.06 5.90 10.82
C GLY A 317 16.38 5.21 9.61
N LYS A 318 16.21 3.87 9.63
CA LYS A 318 15.56 3.12 8.55
C LYS A 318 14.05 3.10 8.74
N VAL A 319 13.30 3.25 7.65
CA VAL A 319 11.83 3.26 7.66
C VAL A 319 11.30 1.96 7.04
N PRO A 320 10.64 1.09 7.83
CA PRO A 320 9.95 -0.07 7.26
C PRO A 320 8.78 0.33 6.37
N ASN A 321 8.46 -0.49 5.37
CA ASN A 321 7.34 -0.32 4.45
C ASN A 321 7.31 1.06 3.74
N VAL A 322 8.46 1.68 3.53
CA VAL A 322 8.55 2.93 2.81
C VAL A 322 8.08 2.76 1.36
N VAL A 323 7.31 3.73 0.85
CA VAL A 323 6.68 3.66 -0.49
C VAL A 323 7.31 4.60 -1.50
N ASN A 324 8.17 5.52 -1.06
CA ASN A 324 8.73 6.58 -1.89
C ASN A 324 10.27 6.57 -1.98
N ILE A 325 10.91 5.45 -1.68
CA ILE A 325 12.32 5.22 -2.02
C ILE A 325 12.39 4.60 -3.41
N ALA A 326 13.33 5.04 -4.23
CA ALA A 326 13.59 4.48 -5.54
C ALA A 326 13.92 2.98 -5.42
N ARG A 327 13.26 2.15 -6.22
CA ARG A 327 13.52 0.70 -6.26
C ARG A 327 14.64 0.31 -7.19
N ALA A 328 14.90 1.15 -8.20
CA ALA A 328 16.00 1.05 -9.10
C ALA A 328 16.84 2.33 -8.98
N THR A 329 18.11 2.18 -8.82
CA THR A 329 19.04 3.30 -8.82
C THR A 329 19.40 3.65 -10.27
N PRO A 330 19.58 4.93 -10.65
CA PRO A 330 20.13 5.31 -11.94
C PRO A 330 21.65 5.05 -12.04
N ALA A 331 22.24 4.40 -11.05
CA ALA A 331 23.65 4.04 -11.09
C ALA A 331 23.93 3.08 -12.25
N THR A 332 24.98 3.38 -13.01
CA THR A 332 25.46 2.56 -14.12
C THR A 332 26.67 1.70 -13.74
N CYS A 333 27.33 2.06 -12.65
CA CYS A 333 28.50 1.34 -12.15
C CYS A 333 28.63 1.45 -10.63
N ALA A 334 29.41 0.52 -10.05
CA ALA A 334 29.84 0.55 -8.66
C ALA A 334 31.37 0.69 -8.61
N LEU A 335 31.85 1.72 -7.93
CA LEU A 335 33.25 1.86 -7.56
C LEU A 335 33.46 1.15 -6.22
N VAL A 336 34.26 0.10 -6.24
CA VAL A 336 34.64 -0.65 -5.02
C VAL A 336 35.99 -0.14 -4.55
N VAL A 337 36.04 0.42 -3.34
CA VAL A 337 37.24 1.01 -2.74
C VAL A 337 37.65 0.17 -1.53
N ARG A 338 38.75 -0.56 -1.63
CA ARG A 338 39.38 -1.20 -0.45
C ARG A 338 40.36 -0.20 0.16
N HIS A 339 40.22 0.02 1.45
CA HIS A 339 41.05 1.04 2.11
C HIS A 339 41.32 0.67 3.59
N LEU A 340 42.34 1.30 4.15
CA LEU A 340 42.54 1.28 5.60
C LEU A 340 41.42 2.08 6.26
N ASP A 341 40.87 1.55 7.37
CA ASP A 341 39.79 2.22 8.10
C ASP A 341 40.36 3.37 8.94
N ARG A 342 40.52 4.52 8.27
CA ARG A 342 41.08 5.75 8.85
C ARG A 342 40.27 6.98 8.48
N PRO A 343 40.14 7.96 9.40
CA PRO A 343 39.50 9.22 9.09
C PRO A 343 40.09 9.88 7.82
N GLY A 344 39.20 10.44 6.96
CA GLY A 344 39.56 11.17 5.78
C GLY A 344 39.80 10.34 4.51
N VAL A 345 39.90 9.02 4.58
CA VAL A 345 40.15 8.21 3.36
C VAL A 345 38.98 8.28 2.40
N LEU A 346 37.76 8.02 2.85
CA LEU A 346 36.60 8.13 1.97
C LEU A 346 36.26 9.57 1.59
N ALA A 347 36.57 10.56 2.43
CA ALA A 347 36.42 11.96 2.09
C ALA A 347 37.25 12.32 0.87
N SER A 348 38.54 11.92 0.83
CA SER A 348 39.40 12.17 -0.33
C SER A 348 38.93 11.52 -1.63
N VAL A 349 38.30 10.34 -1.54
CA VAL A 349 37.69 9.65 -2.70
C VAL A 349 36.46 10.43 -3.17
N LEU A 350 35.56 10.81 -2.26
CA LEU A 350 34.32 11.52 -2.58
C LEU A 350 34.61 12.96 -3.13
N ASP A 351 35.63 13.63 -2.64
CA ASP A 351 36.05 14.95 -3.13
C ASP A 351 36.42 14.89 -4.60
N LEU A 352 37.20 13.88 -5.02
CA LEU A 352 37.60 13.69 -6.43
C LEU A 352 36.44 13.31 -7.32
N ILE A 353 35.51 12.45 -6.82
CA ILE A 353 34.27 12.09 -7.53
C ILE A 353 33.39 13.35 -7.71
N SER A 354 33.27 14.17 -6.67
CA SER A 354 32.52 15.42 -6.70
C SER A 354 33.13 16.44 -7.67
N ALA A 355 34.46 16.59 -7.67
CA ALA A 355 35.18 17.47 -8.59
C ALA A 355 34.96 17.07 -10.06
N ALA A 356 34.82 15.77 -10.32
CA ALA A 356 34.48 15.23 -11.63
C ALA A 356 32.96 15.35 -11.98
N ARG A 357 32.15 15.94 -11.10
CA ARG A 357 30.69 16.09 -11.24
C ARG A 357 29.94 14.78 -11.42
N ILE A 358 30.42 13.70 -10.80
CA ILE A 358 29.76 12.40 -10.81
C ILE A 358 28.87 12.29 -9.56
N ASN A 359 27.61 11.98 -9.76
CA ASN A 359 26.67 11.85 -8.65
C ASN A 359 26.78 10.47 -8.01
N VAL A 360 26.81 10.43 -6.66
CA VAL A 360 26.74 9.21 -5.84
C VAL A 360 25.27 8.90 -5.56
N GLN A 361 24.84 7.72 -5.96
CA GLN A 361 23.44 7.28 -5.78
C GLN A 361 23.24 6.50 -4.47
N GLU A 362 24.21 5.67 -4.12
CA GLU A 362 24.19 4.83 -2.93
C GLU A 362 25.63 4.55 -2.49
N MET A 363 25.86 4.46 -1.20
CA MET A 363 27.16 4.10 -0.66
C MET A 363 26.99 3.21 0.58
N GLU A 364 27.78 2.15 0.65
CA GLU A 364 27.92 1.30 1.82
C GLU A 364 29.42 1.14 2.15
N ASN A 365 29.79 1.24 3.44
CA ASN A 365 31.14 0.97 3.91
C ASN A 365 31.10 -0.19 4.91
N ILE A 366 31.80 -1.26 4.59
CA ILE A 366 31.85 -2.50 5.39
C ILE A 366 33.24 -2.63 5.98
N VAL A 367 33.32 -2.64 7.31
CA VAL A 367 34.57 -2.75 8.04
C VAL A 367 34.90 -4.23 8.26
N PHE A 368 36.16 -4.62 7.99
CA PHE A 368 36.64 -5.98 8.24
C PHE A 368 36.85 -6.23 9.75
N ASP A 369 36.84 -7.50 10.12
CA ASP A 369 37.14 -7.90 11.51
C ASP A 369 38.49 -7.32 11.95
N GLY A 370 38.54 -6.80 13.20
CA GLY A 370 39.67 -6.06 13.71
C GLY A 370 39.76 -4.58 13.32
N ALA A 371 38.83 -4.05 12.51
CA ALA A 371 38.64 -2.63 12.18
C ALA A 371 39.91 -1.91 11.66
N GLN A 372 40.80 -2.64 10.96
CA GLN A 372 42.01 -2.05 10.35
C GLN A 372 41.79 -1.66 8.89
N ALA A 373 40.89 -2.31 8.20
CA ALA A 373 40.57 -2.07 6.81
C ALA A 373 39.06 -2.10 6.59
N ALA A 374 38.62 -1.50 5.51
CA ALA A 374 37.23 -1.51 5.08
C ALA A 374 37.11 -1.60 3.55
N VAL A 375 35.93 -1.94 3.08
CA VAL A 375 35.56 -1.87 1.67
C VAL A 375 34.33 -1.00 1.51
N ALA A 376 34.45 0.04 0.69
CA ALA A 376 33.31 0.88 0.32
C ALA A 376 32.79 0.50 -1.07
N HIS A 377 31.48 0.27 -1.18
CA HIS A 377 30.77 0.14 -2.43
C HIS A 377 30.05 1.47 -2.70
N ILE A 378 30.42 2.15 -3.79
CA ILE A 378 29.93 3.48 -4.16
C ILE A 378 29.25 3.36 -5.53
N ASN A 379 27.92 3.40 -5.56
CA ASN A 379 27.15 3.35 -6.78
C ASN A 379 27.10 4.73 -7.43
N LEU A 380 27.54 4.82 -8.67
CA LEU A 380 27.73 6.06 -9.41
C LEU A 380 26.81 6.12 -10.63
N GLU A 381 26.27 7.30 -10.92
CA GLU A 381 25.44 7.55 -12.10
C GLU A 381 26.23 7.43 -13.41
N THR A 382 27.50 7.83 -13.39
CA THR A 382 28.41 7.78 -14.56
C THR A 382 29.73 7.13 -14.15
N ALA A 383 30.25 6.28 -15.01
CA ALA A 383 31.55 5.64 -14.77
C ALA A 383 32.69 6.65 -14.75
N PRO A 384 33.56 6.65 -13.71
CA PRO A 384 34.77 7.46 -13.67
C PRO A 384 35.72 7.07 -14.80
N ALA A 385 36.35 8.08 -15.39
CA ALA A 385 37.42 7.85 -16.38
C ALA A 385 38.67 7.22 -15.74
N ALA A 386 39.50 6.56 -16.53
CA ALA A 386 40.68 5.84 -16.04
C ALA A 386 41.68 6.74 -15.32
N ASP A 387 41.87 7.97 -15.80
CA ASP A 387 42.72 8.97 -15.17
C ASP A 387 42.21 9.41 -13.79
N LEU A 388 40.90 9.53 -13.62
CA LEU A 388 40.29 9.84 -12.32
C LEU A 388 40.51 8.68 -11.32
N LEU A 389 40.41 7.43 -11.75
CA LEU A 389 40.75 6.29 -10.90
C LEU A 389 42.19 6.29 -10.45
N GLN A 390 43.14 6.67 -11.34
CA GLN A 390 44.55 6.84 -11.00
C GLN A 390 44.75 7.98 -10.00
N GLN A 391 44.05 9.12 -10.18
CA GLN A 391 44.10 10.25 -9.24
C GLN A 391 43.59 9.85 -7.85
N ILE A 392 42.46 9.15 -7.78
CA ILE A 392 41.91 8.66 -6.51
C ILE A 392 42.91 7.76 -5.79
N LYS A 393 43.57 6.84 -6.52
CA LYS A 393 44.55 5.93 -5.96
C LYS A 393 45.80 6.65 -5.48
N ALA A 394 46.27 7.67 -6.21
CA ALA A 394 47.47 8.44 -5.90
C ALA A 394 47.23 9.46 -4.75
N ALA A 395 46.03 9.99 -4.62
CA ALA A 395 45.70 11.04 -3.66
C ALA A 395 45.77 10.59 -2.20
N ASN A 396 45.56 9.27 -1.93
CA ASN A 396 45.57 8.77 -0.58
C ASN A 396 46.22 7.38 -0.49
N PRO A 397 47.40 7.24 0.18
CA PRO A 397 48.12 5.99 0.29
C PRO A 397 47.36 4.90 1.09
N ASN A 398 46.33 5.30 1.81
CA ASN A 398 45.48 4.35 2.55
C ASN A 398 44.35 3.71 1.66
N VAL A 399 44.21 4.12 0.40
CA VAL A 399 43.42 3.42 -0.61
C VAL A 399 44.24 2.23 -1.12
N LEU A 400 43.83 1.01 -0.74
CA LEU A 400 44.57 -0.20 -1.06
C LEU A 400 44.30 -0.66 -2.49
N GLU A 401 43.05 -0.63 -2.93
CA GLU A 401 42.64 -1.10 -4.25
C GLU A 401 41.37 -0.38 -4.71
N LEU A 402 41.26 -0.18 -6.03
CA LEU A 402 40.04 0.30 -6.69
C LEU A 402 39.62 -0.70 -7.75
N SER A 403 38.30 -1.01 -7.76
CA SER A 403 37.70 -1.81 -8.82
C SER A 403 36.44 -1.14 -9.31
N LEU A 404 36.20 -1.12 -10.62
CA LEU A 404 34.99 -0.60 -11.22
C LEU A 404 34.16 -1.75 -11.78
N ILE A 405 32.92 -1.86 -11.33
CA ILE A 405 31.98 -2.90 -11.74
C ILE A 405 30.84 -2.22 -12.51
N ARG A 406 30.52 -2.70 -13.70
CA ARG A 406 29.32 -2.26 -14.41
C ARG A 406 28.09 -2.93 -13.79
N LEU A 407 27.06 -2.13 -13.52
CA LEU A 407 25.78 -2.63 -13.05
C LEU A 407 24.90 -2.95 -14.26
N GLU A 408 24.34 -4.15 -14.30
CA GLU A 408 23.33 -4.51 -15.29
C GLU A 408 22.01 -3.82 -14.90
N SER A 409 21.38 -3.13 -15.84
CA SER A 409 20.13 -2.38 -15.69
C SER A 409 18.89 -3.29 -15.63
#